data_b107316f5f90e02ebe3bbd34c074cadb
#
_entry.id   b107316f5f90e02ebe3bbd34c074cadb
#
_cell.length_a   1.000
_cell.length_b   1.000
_cell.length_c   1.000
_cell.angle_alpha   90.00
_cell.angle_beta   90.00
_cell.angle_gamma   90.00
#
_symmetry.space_group_name_H-M   'P 1'
#
loop_
_entity.id
_entity.type
_entity.pdbx_description
1 polymer ?
#
loop_
_entity_poly.entity_id
_entity_poly.type
_entity_poly.pdbx_seq_one_letter_code
_entity_poly.pdbx_strand_id
1 'polypeptide(L)'
;SGMVFGFDIQQAAVGNTRKRLDDAGVDNGSYALFCESHADMALYITTKVKAVMFNLGYLPGGDKKMITQAHSTVAALSAAIESLSCGGILTVMCYPGHDGGADEADLVTNFVSQLDEDDWRVARYSRAEARASTPYLWTILDVSPKKRPTPE
;
A
#
# COMPACT_ATOMS: atom_id res chain seq x y z
N SER A 1 16.34 3.64 -14.10
CA SER A 1 14.90 3.64 -14.41
C SER A 1 14.22 2.57 -13.56
N GLY A 2 13.08 2.91 -12.99
CA GLY A 2 12.27 1.99 -12.19
C GLY A 2 10.96 1.69 -12.91
N MET A 3 10.25 0.63 -12.48
CA MET A 3 8.90 0.28 -12.91
C MET A 3 7.93 0.53 -11.76
N VAL A 4 6.79 1.17 -12.05
CA VAL A 4 5.71 1.42 -11.08
C VAL A 4 4.49 0.59 -11.47
N PHE A 5 3.92 -0.12 -10.50
CA PHE A 5 2.66 -0.86 -10.65
C PHE A 5 1.58 -0.14 -9.85
N GLY A 6 0.48 0.23 -10.49
CA GLY A 6 -0.65 0.90 -9.84
C GLY A 6 -1.92 0.06 -9.92
N PHE A 7 -2.63 -0.06 -8.80
CA PHE A 7 -3.85 -0.84 -8.67
C PHE A 7 -4.98 0.03 -8.13
N ASP A 8 -6.13 -0.02 -8.76
CA ASP A 8 -7.38 0.54 -8.27
C ASP A 8 -8.55 -0.25 -8.85
N ILE A 9 -9.56 -0.54 -8.05
CA ILE A 9 -10.77 -1.25 -8.50
C ILE A 9 -11.69 -0.37 -9.34
N GLN A 10 -11.49 0.95 -9.31
CA GLN A 10 -12.32 1.90 -10.03
C GLN A 10 -11.69 2.27 -11.37
N GLN A 11 -12.34 1.88 -12.45
CA GLN A 11 -11.89 2.20 -13.82
C GLN A 11 -11.65 3.71 -14.03
N ALA A 12 -12.49 4.56 -13.40
CA ALA A 12 -12.33 6.00 -13.47
C ALA A 12 -11.02 6.50 -12.82
N ALA A 13 -10.62 5.91 -11.68
CA ALA A 13 -9.37 6.25 -11.01
C ALA A 13 -8.16 5.85 -11.86
N VAL A 14 -8.17 4.64 -12.42
CA VAL A 14 -7.14 4.16 -13.34
C VAL A 14 -7.04 5.06 -14.57
N GLY A 15 -8.17 5.42 -15.19
CA GLY A 15 -8.23 6.31 -16.35
C GLY A 15 -7.69 7.72 -16.03
N ASN A 16 -8.08 8.29 -14.90
CA ASN A 16 -7.59 9.60 -14.45
C ASN A 16 -6.08 9.58 -14.18
N THR A 17 -5.58 8.50 -13.58
CA THR A 17 -4.14 8.33 -13.32
C THR A 17 -3.38 8.26 -14.64
N ARG A 18 -3.84 7.44 -15.59
CA ARG A 18 -3.24 7.35 -16.93
C ARG A 18 -3.17 8.72 -17.62
N LYS A 19 -4.30 9.43 -17.65
CA LYS A 19 -4.35 10.76 -18.23
C LYS A 19 -3.32 11.72 -17.61
N ARG A 20 -3.17 11.71 -16.27
CA ARG A 20 -2.19 12.57 -15.58
C ARG A 20 -0.75 12.21 -15.94
N LEU A 21 -0.44 10.92 -16.09
CA LEU A 21 0.88 10.46 -16.50
C LEU A 21 1.19 10.86 -17.94
N ASP A 22 0.21 10.72 -18.85
CA ASP A 22 0.32 11.13 -20.23
C ASP A 22 0.52 12.66 -20.36
N ASP A 23 -0.31 13.44 -19.63
CA ASP A 23 -0.21 14.91 -19.61
C ASP A 23 1.15 15.39 -19.04
N ALA A 24 1.76 14.61 -18.12
CA ALA A 24 3.07 14.87 -17.55
C ALA A 24 4.25 14.35 -18.42
N GLY A 25 3.97 13.70 -19.55
CA GLY A 25 5.00 13.14 -20.43
C GLY A 25 5.77 11.96 -19.83
N VAL A 26 5.15 11.20 -18.91
CA VAL A 26 5.79 10.03 -18.31
C VAL A 26 5.85 8.90 -19.34
N ASP A 27 7.04 8.29 -19.49
CA ASP A 27 7.23 7.17 -20.40
C ASP A 27 6.33 5.98 -20.06
N ASN A 28 5.53 5.52 -21.01
CA ASN A 28 4.60 4.41 -20.89
C ASN A 28 5.27 3.07 -20.53
N GLY A 29 6.56 2.93 -20.80
CA GLY A 29 7.37 1.78 -20.42
C GLY A 29 7.79 1.78 -18.94
N SER A 30 7.54 2.86 -18.21
CA SER A 30 7.94 3.00 -16.80
C SER A 30 6.83 2.70 -15.78
N TYR A 31 5.60 2.43 -16.23
CA TYR A 31 4.49 2.09 -15.35
C TYR A 31 3.51 1.08 -15.97
N ALA A 32 2.79 0.36 -15.11
CA ALA A 32 1.64 -0.47 -15.46
C ALA A 32 0.47 -0.17 -14.51
N LEU A 33 -0.72 0.08 -15.06
CA LEU A 33 -1.93 0.37 -14.28
C LEU A 33 -2.95 -0.74 -14.48
N PHE A 34 -3.49 -1.25 -13.37
CA PHE A 34 -4.44 -2.35 -13.33
C PHE A 34 -5.75 -1.89 -12.70
N CYS A 35 -6.87 -2.19 -13.38
CA CYS A 35 -8.21 -2.01 -12.82
C CYS A 35 -8.61 -3.28 -12.07
N GLU A 36 -7.87 -3.56 -10.98
CA GLU A 36 -7.94 -4.81 -10.22
C GLU A 36 -7.81 -4.52 -8.73
N SER A 37 -8.22 -5.48 -7.92
CA SER A 37 -8.03 -5.41 -6.48
C SER A 37 -6.54 -5.44 -6.12
N HIS A 38 -6.13 -4.60 -5.17
CA HIS A 38 -4.79 -4.68 -4.60
C HIS A 38 -4.53 -6.04 -3.89
N ALA A 39 -5.58 -6.78 -3.52
CA ALA A 39 -5.45 -8.13 -2.98
C ALA A 39 -4.85 -9.11 -4.00
N ASP A 40 -5.04 -8.84 -5.29
CA ASP A 40 -4.55 -9.68 -6.38
C ASP A 40 -3.17 -9.25 -6.90
N MET A 41 -2.52 -8.29 -6.24
CA MET A 41 -1.23 -7.73 -6.69
C MET A 41 -0.15 -8.79 -6.93
N ALA A 42 -0.15 -9.88 -6.19
CA ALA A 42 0.81 -10.97 -6.35
C ALA A 42 0.71 -11.68 -7.72
N LEU A 43 -0.44 -11.60 -8.41
CA LEU A 43 -0.61 -12.17 -9.74
C LEU A 43 0.10 -11.34 -10.83
N TYR A 44 0.35 -10.06 -10.56
CA TYR A 44 0.89 -9.10 -11.51
C TYR A 44 2.34 -8.70 -11.21
N ILE A 45 2.71 -8.68 -9.92
CA ILE A 45 4.06 -8.31 -9.46
C ILE A 45 4.86 -9.58 -9.23
N THR A 46 5.63 -9.99 -10.24
CA THR A 46 6.44 -11.21 -10.21
C THR A 46 7.89 -10.97 -9.79
N THR A 47 8.27 -9.71 -9.56
CA THR A 47 9.63 -9.30 -9.17
C THR A 47 9.60 -8.61 -7.81
N LYS A 48 10.74 -8.59 -7.11
CA LYS A 48 10.87 -7.83 -5.87
C LYS A 48 10.80 -6.32 -6.14
N VAL A 49 10.10 -5.61 -5.26
CA VAL A 49 9.94 -4.15 -5.33
C VAL A 49 10.61 -3.44 -4.16
N LYS A 50 11.04 -2.22 -4.36
CA LYS A 50 11.70 -1.41 -3.33
C LYS A 50 10.73 -0.73 -2.39
N ALA A 51 9.53 -0.41 -2.86
CA ALA A 51 8.52 0.26 -2.08
C ALA A 51 7.12 -0.18 -2.49
N VAL A 52 6.24 -0.31 -1.51
CA VAL A 52 4.79 -0.45 -1.70
C VAL A 52 4.10 0.65 -0.91
N MET A 53 3.08 1.28 -1.51
CA MET A 53 2.31 2.33 -0.87
C MET A 53 0.82 2.02 -0.96
N PHE A 54 0.16 1.92 0.19
CA PHE A 54 -1.29 1.85 0.27
C PHE A 54 -1.85 3.20 0.73
N ASN A 55 -2.83 3.68 -0.01
CA ASN A 55 -3.67 4.79 0.38
C ASN A 55 -5.10 4.27 0.49
N LEU A 56 -5.40 3.68 1.65
CA LEU A 56 -6.66 3.00 1.91
C LEU A 56 -7.81 4.01 2.02
N GLY A 57 -8.98 3.66 1.51
CA GLY A 57 -10.13 4.52 1.52
C GLY A 57 -10.94 4.45 0.22
N TYR A 58 -11.74 5.48 -0.05
CA TYR A 58 -12.55 5.58 -1.25
C TYR A 58 -12.14 6.78 -2.11
N LEU A 59 -12.40 6.69 -3.42
CA LEU A 59 -12.21 7.83 -4.32
C LEU A 59 -13.20 8.95 -3.96
N PRO A 60 -12.75 10.17 -3.62
CA PRO A 60 -13.65 11.29 -3.40
C PRO A 60 -14.57 11.52 -4.61
N GLY A 61 -15.90 11.45 -4.40
CA GLY A 61 -16.90 11.54 -5.46
C GLY A 61 -17.20 10.21 -6.17
N GLY A 62 -16.55 9.11 -5.80
CA GLY A 62 -16.85 7.75 -6.28
C GLY A 62 -18.01 7.07 -5.54
N ASP A 63 -18.35 5.85 -5.97
CA ASP A 63 -19.38 5.05 -5.32
C ASP A 63 -18.93 4.61 -3.92
N LYS A 64 -19.57 5.15 -2.89
CA LYS A 64 -19.29 4.83 -1.49
C LYS A 64 -19.54 3.36 -1.12
N LYS A 65 -20.22 2.59 -1.98
CA LYS A 65 -20.43 1.16 -1.78
C LYS A 65 -19.21 0.31 -2.15
N MET A 66 -18.21 0.90 -2.82
CA MET A 66 -16.95 0.25 -3.18
C MET A 66 -15.88 0.54 -2.11
N ILE A 67 -16.20 0.28 -0.85
CA ILE A 67 -15.26 0.37 0.25
C ILE A 67 -14.37 -0.88 0.21
N THR A 68 -13.07 -0.71 0.44
CA THR A 68 -12.13 -1.82 0.59
C THR A 68 -12.64 -2.80 1.65
N GLN A 69 -12.81 -4.07 1.27
CA GLN A 69 -13.26 -5.07 2.23
C GLN A 69 -12.07 -5.45 3.13
N ALA A 70 -12.32 -5.54 4.43
CA ALA A 70 -11.34 -5.83 5.47
C ALA A 70 -10.43 -7.04 5.16
N HIS A 71 -10.98 -8.09 4.58
CA HIS A 71 -10.21 -9.28 4.18
C HIS A 71 -9.25 -9.03 3.02
N SER A 72 -9.60 -8.13 2.08
CA SER A 72 -8.73 -7.80 0.96
C SER A 72 -7.52 -6.98 1.40
N THR A 73 -7.67 -6.12 2.42
CA THR A 73 -6.57 -5.32 2.96
C THR A 73 -5.50 -6.19 3.59
N VAL A 74 -5.86 -7.16 4.45
CA VAL A 74 -4.88 -8.05 5.09
C VAL A 74 -4.15 -8.92 4.06
N ALA A 75 -4.88 -9.47 3.08
CA ALA A 75 -4.27 -10.26 2.00
C ALA A 75 -3.27 -9.41 1.19
N ALA A 76 -3.64 -8.17 0.87
CA ALA A 76 -2.77 -7.25 0.16
C ALA A 76 -1.52 -6.85 0.97
N LEU A 77 -1.65 -6.60 2.27
CA LEU A 77 -0.51 -6.31 3.14
C LEU A 77 0.47 -7.49 3.22
N SER A 78 -0.04 -8.72 3.31
CA SER A 78 0.79 -9.93 3.29
C SER A 78 1.54 -10.06 1.97
N ALA A 79 0.84 -9.92 0.84
CA ALA A 79 1.45 -9.94 -0.49
C ALA A 79 2.49 -8.83 -0.69
N ALA A 80 2.23 -7.64 -0.15
CA ALA A 80 3.16 -6.51 -0.20
C ALA A 80 4.47 -6.82 0.54
N ILE A 81 4.38 -7.33 1.78
CA ILE A 81 5.54 -7.72 2.57
C ILE A 81 6.37 -8.79 1.86
N GLU A 82 5.70 -9.80 1.29
CA GLU A 82 6.37 -10.84 0.51
C GLU A 82 7.03 -10.30 -0.75
N SER A 83 6.47 -9.28 -1.39
CA SER A 83 7.03 -8.69 -2.61
C SER A 83 8.22 -7.77 -2.37
N LEU A 84 8.44 -7.28 -1.14
CA LEU A 84 9.54 -6.36 -0.84
C LEU A 84 10.91 -7.00 -1.06
N SER A 85 11.82 -6.22 -1.63
CA SER A 85 13.25 -6.52 -1.63
C SER A 85 13.87 -6.22 -0.26
N CYS A 86 15.05 -6.76 0.02
CA CYS A 86 15.82 -6.40 1.22
C CYS A 86 15.98 -4.87 1.33
N GLY A 87 15.70 -4.33 2.52
CA GLY A 87 15.68 -2.90 2.78
C GLY A 87 14.52 -2.16 2.10
N GLY A 88 13.51 -2.89 1.62
CA GLY A 88 12.30 -2.30 1.05
C GLY A 88 11.36 -1.72 2.11
N ILE A 89 10.46 -0.84 1.70
CA ILE A 89 9.54 -0.15 2.59
C ILE A 89 8.09 -0.34 2.15
N LEU A 90 7.22 -0.65 3.11
CA LEU A 90 5.78 -0.59 2.97
C LEU A 90 5.25 0.62 3.73
N THR A 91 4.39 1.41 3.10
CA THR A 91 3.66 2.48 3.76
C THR A 91 2.15 2.28 3.62
N VAL A 92 1.42 2.53 4.70
CA VAL A 92 -0.05 2.37 4.73
C VAL A 92 -0.67 3.61 5.34
N MET A 93 -1.38 4.39 4.53
CA MET A 93 -2.17 5.52 4.99
C MET A 93 -3.54 5.03 5.43
N CYS A 94 -3.89 5.27 6.69
CA CYS A 94 -5.18 4.91 7.29
C CYS A 94 -6.05 6.15 7.48
N TYR A 95 -7.34 6.02 7.19
CA TYR A 95 -8.33 7.09 7.33
C TYR A 95 -9.49 6.66 8.23
N PRO A 96 -9.31 6.61 9.57
CA PRO A 96 -10.32 6.09 10.49
C PRO A 96 -11.58 6.93 10.59
N GLY A 97 -11.61 8.13 9.99
CA GLY A 97 -12.71 9.09 10.10
C GLY A 97 -13.87 8.89 9.10
N HIS A 98 -13.82 7.88 8.22
CA HIS A 98 -14.93 7.58 7.31
C HIS A 98 -15.61 6.25 7.67
N ASP A 99 -16.76 5.97 7.03
CA ASP A 99 -17.52 4.74 7.25
C ASP A 99 -16.65 3.51 6.93
N GLY A 100 -16.52 2.58 7.89
CA GLY A 100 -15.66 1.40 7.80
C GLY A 100 -14.15 1.67 7.97
N GLY A 101 -13.73 2.95 7.99
CA GLY A 101 -12.31 3.32 8.08
C GLY A 101 -11.68 2.98 9.45
N ALA A 102 -12.47 3.02 10.53
CA ALA A 102 -11.99 2.62 11.85
C ALA A 102 -11.68 1.11 11.89
N ASP A 103 -12.57 0.27 11.37
CA ASP A 103 -12.37 -1.18 11.32
C ASP A 103 -11.18 -1.55 10.44
N GLU A 104 -11.02 -0.89 9.29
CA GLU A 104 -9.86 -1.09 8.41
C GLU A 104 -8.56 -0.66 9.10
N ALA A 105 -8.56 0.48 9.80
CA ALA A 105 -7.41 0.98 10.55
C ALA A 105 -7.01 0.04 11.70
N ASP A 106 -7.98 -0.58 12.38
CA ASP A 106 -7.77 -1.57 13.42
C ASP A 106 -7.16 -2.85 12.84
N LEU A 107 -7.62 -3.31 11.68
CA LEU A 107 -7.04 -4.47 10.98
C LEU A 107 -5.58 -4.23 10.59
N VAL A 108 -5.26 -3.05 10.04
CA VAL A 108 -3.88 -2.67 9.73
C VAL A 108 -3.03 -2.64 11.00
N THR A 109 -3.55 -2.08 12.08
CA THR A 109 -2.86 -2.01 13.38
C THR A 109 -2.58 -3.41 13.93
N ASN A 110 -3.56 -4.32 13.88
CA ASN A 110 -3.41 -5.71 14.30
C ASN A 110 -2.37 -6.44 13.43
N PHE A 111 -2.40 -6.26 12.11
CA PHE A 111 -1.40 -6.82 11.21
C PHE A 111 0.01 -6.36 11.56
N VAL A 112 0.19 -5.06 11.76
CA VAL A 112 1.48 -4.45 12.09
C VAL A 112 2.02 -4.95 13.43
N SER A 113 1.13 -5.15 14.44
CA SER A 113 1.51 -5.63 15.76
C SER A 113 2.01 -7.09 15.79
N GLN A 114 1.76 -7.86 14.73
CA GLN A 114 2.19 -9.25 14.61
C GLN A 114 3.52 -9.41 13.86
N LEU A 115 4.09 -8.32 13.35
CA LEU A 115 5.37 -8.34 12.65
C LEU A 115 6.52 -8.56 13.63
N ASP A 116 7.43 -9.46 13.26
CA ASP A 116 8.63 -9.75 14.03
C ASP A 116 9.59 -8.54 14.05
N GLU A 117 9.95 -8.07 15.23
CA GLU A 117 10.84 -6.92 15.41
C GLU A 117 12.28 -7.19 14.94
N ASP A 118 12.69 -8.44 14.81
CA ASP A 118 14.00 -8.79 14.25
C ASP A 118 14.05 -8.57 12.74
N ASP A 119 12.92 -8.75 12.06
CA ASP A 119 12.79 -8.61 10.61
C ASP A 119 12.25 -7.23 10.16
N TRP A 120 11.52 -6.53 11.04
CA TRP A 120 10.80 -5.31 10.66
C TRP A 120 11.02 -4.16 11.62
N ARG A 121 11.21 -2.96 11.09
CA ARG A 121 11.12 -1.71 11.85
C ARG A 121 9.84 -0.98 11.48
N VAL A 122 9.04 -0.74 12.49
CA VAL A 122 7.72 -0.13 12.35
C VAL A 122 7.68 1.22 13.01
N ALA A 123 7.09 2.22 12.32
CA ALA A 123 6.81 3.52 12.91
C ALA A 123 5.42 4.00 12.49
N ARG A 124 4.75 4.74 13.38
CA ARG A 124 3.48 5.41 13.10
C ARG A 124 3.67 6.92 13.11
N TYR A 125 3.25 7.57 12.04
CA TYR A 125 3.27 9.01 11.90
C TYR A 125 1.85 9.56 11.98
N SER A 126 1.61 10.50 12.89
CA SER A 126 0.35 11.21 13.04
C SER A 126 0.62 12.66 13.43
N ARG A 127 -0.41 13.51 13.33
CA ARG A 127 -0.31 14.88 13.87
C ARG A 127 -0.17 14.85 15.38
N ALA A 128 0.54 15.82 15.97
CA ALA A 128 0.75 15.90 17.42
C ALA A 128 -0.57 15.95 18.22
N GLU A 129 -1.60 16.60 17.67
CA GLU A 129 -2.95 16.72 18.27
C GLU A 129 -3.95 15.83 17.54
N ALA A 130 -3.58 14.55 17.29
CA ALA A 130 -4.44 13.62 16.59
C ALA A 130 -5.66 13.23 17.43
N ARG A 131 -6.86 13.24 16.80
CA ARG A 131 -8.08 12.64 17.32
C ARG A 131 -8.21 11.21 16.78
N ALA A 132 -9.13 10.42 17.31
CA ALA A 132 -9.37 9.05 16.82
C ALA A 132 -9.68 9.00 15.31
N SER A 133 -10.33 10.03 14.76
CA SER A 133 -10.65 10.14 13.33
C SER A 133 -9.53 10.75 12.46
N THR A 134 -8.40 11.14 13.06
CA THR A 134 -7.30 11.78 12.30
C THR A 134 -6.55 10.72 11.48
N PRO A 135 -6.32 10.98 10.17
CA PRO A 135 -5.49 10.09 9.36
C PRO A 135 -4.08 9.94 9.90
N TYR A 136 -3.50 8.77 9.72
CA TYR A 136 -2.13 8.47 10.11
C TYR A 136 -1.46 7.48 9.14
N LEU A 137 -0.13 7.48 9.13
CA LEU A 137 0.68 6.64 8.27
C LEU A 137 1.43 5.61 9.10
N TRP A 138 1.31 4.35 8.74
CA TRP A 138 2.27 3.32 9.11
C TRP A 138 3.41 3.26 8.11
N THR A 139 4.62 3.08 8.61
CA THR A 139 5.80 2.73 7.81
C THR A 139 6.40 1.45 8.35
N ILE A 140 6.71 0.51 7.47
CA ILE A 140 7.20 -0.81 7.77
C ILE A 140 8.42 -1.06 6.90
N LEU A 141 9.60 -1.10 7.51
CA LEU A 141 10.89 -1.25 6.82
C LEU A 141 11.41 -2.67 7.03
N ASP A 142 11.78 -3.34 5.94
CA ASP A 142 12.48 -4.63 5.99
C ASP A 142 13.91 -4.42 6.47
N VAL A 143 14.25 -4.98 7.63
CA VAL A 143 15.60 -4.99 8.20
C VAL A 143 16.13 -6.40 8.36
N SER A 144 15.43 -7.41 7.81
CA SER A 144 15.74 -8.82 8.01
C SER A 144 17.16 -9.17 7.56
N PRO A 145 17.96 -9.80 8.40
CA PRO A 145 19.33 -10.22 8.05
C PRO A 145 19.33 -11.35 7.02
N LYS A 146 18.28 -12.14 6.97
CA LYS A 146 18.15 -13.31 6.08
C LYS A 146 18.00 -12.96 4.60
N LYS A 147 17.60 -11.71 4.30
CA LYS A 147 17.43 -11.21 2.93
C LYS A 147 18.65 -10.43 2.40
N ARG A 148 19.65 -10.18 3.24
CA ARG A 148 20.85 -9.47 2.81
C ARG A 148 21.72 -10.42 2.00
N PRO A 149 22.23 -10.02 0.80
CA PRO A 149 23.24 -10.80 0.11
C PRO A 149 24.45 -10.94 1.02
N THR A 150 24.99 -12.15 1.11
CA THR A 150 26.26 -12.40 1.81
C THR A 150 27.34 -11.58 1.10
N PRO A 151 28.14 -10.77 1.79
CA PRO A 151 29.28 -10.12 1.15
C PRO A 151 30.23 -11.21 0.63
N GLU A 152 30.59 -11.12 -0.66
CA GLU A 152 31.65 -11.93 -1.27
C GLU A 152 33.02 -11.59 -0.69
#